data_d667f7dfe61b5d8b52c1eceee5576ab7
#
_entry.id   d667f7dfe61b5d8b52c1eceee5576ab7
#
_cell.length_a   1.000
_cell.length_b   1.000
_cell.length_c   1.000
_cell.angle_alpha   90.00
_cell.angle_beta   90.00
_cell.angle_gamma   90.00
#
_symmetry.space_group_name_H-M   'P 1'
#
loop_
_entity.id
_entity.type
_entity.pdbx_description
1 polymer ?
#
loop_
_entity_poly.entity_id
_entity_poly.type
_entity_poly.pdbx_seq_one_letter_code
_entity_poly.pdbx_strand_id
1 'polypeptide(L)'
;AKKVLIDHHPQPDVDTVLSVSRPEASSTCELVFRIVWQLGLFDELSKHFAVPVYCGMMTDTGGFTFNSNDPDVFFIISQLLTKRINKDKIYRNVYHNYSEHRLRMVGFVLCNRLAVDEARHAAYYTLTRDDLKKFHFVKGDAEGLVNMPLQIKGLKLSISLREDTDRDNTIWVSLRSVDDFPCNEMAEQFYNGGGH
;
A
#
# COMPACT_ATOMS: atom_id res chain seq x y z
N ALA A 1 -25.93 8.00 15.47
CA ALA A 1 -26.05 7.83 14.01
C ALA A 1 -25.90 6.34 13.69
N LYS A 2 -26.64 5.84 12.68
CA LYS A 2 -26.42 4.47 12.18
C LYS A 2 -25.13 4.44 11.40
N LYS A 3 -24.28 3.42 11.63
CA LYS A 3 -23.00 3.23 10.94
C LYS A 3 -23.14 2.11 9.90
N VAL A 4 -22.52 2.29 8.76
CA VAL A 4 -22.36 1.26 7.72
C VAL A 4 -20.86 1.06 7.52
N LEU A 5 -20.43 -0.20 7.44
CA LEU A 5 -19.04 -0.56 7.13
C LEU A 5 -18.98 -1.06 5.68
N ILE A 6 -17.99 -0.56 4.93
CA ILE A 6 -17.57 -1.12 3.66
C ILE A 6 -16.06 -1.29 3.78
N ASP A 7 -15.57 -2.53 3.74
CA ASP A 7 -14.17 -2.84 4.00
C ASP A 7 -13.71 -4.12 3.29
N HIS A 8 -12.44 -4.18 2.93
CA HIS A 8 -11.80 -5.38 2.37
C HIS A 8 -10.75 -5.99 3.32
N HIS A 9 -10.56 -5.42 4.51
CA HIS A 9 -9.65 -6.01 5.49
C HIS A 9 -10.30 -7.20 6.21
N PRO A 10 -9.51 -8.20 6.63
CA PRO A 10 -10.02 -9.29 7.45
C PRO A 10 -10.42 -8.80 8.84
N GLN A 11 -11.52 -9.34 9.36
CA GLN A 11 -11.98 -9.17 10.74
C GLN A 11 -12.13 -7.71 11.21
N PRO A 12 -12.90 -6.87 10.52
CA PRO A 12 -13.15 -5.51 10.99
C PRO A 12 -13.88 -5.53 12.32
N ASP A 13 -13.34 -4.86 13.34
CA ASP A 13 -13.92 -4.73 14.68
C ASP A 13 -14.65 -3.36 14.83
N VAL A 14 -15.79 -3.23 14.18
CA VAL A 14 -16.63 -2.02 14.25
C VAL A 14 -18.10 -2.40 14.39
N ASP A 15 -18.76 -1.91 15.45
CA ASP A 15 -20.20 -2.07 15.62
C ASP A 15 -20.98 -1.25 14.57
N THR A 16 -21.72 -1.95 13.70
CA THR A 16 -22.43 -1.35 12.56
C THR A 16 -23.80 -1.98 12.34
N VAL A 17 -24.73 -1.23 11.75
CA VAL A 17 -26.06 -1.73 11.36
C VAL A 17 -26.04 -2.52 10.06
N LEU A 18 -25.00 -2.31 9.24
CA LEU A 18 -24.76 -3.02 7.98
C LEU A 18 -23.25 -3.11 7.76
N SER A 19 -22.78 -4.29 7.42
CA SER A 19 -21.38 -4.55 7.07
C SER A 19 -21.28 -5.21 5.70
N VAL A 20 -20.48 -4.64 4.83
CA VAL A 20 -20.02 -5.22 3.57
C VAL A 20 -18.51 -5.41 3.69
N SER A 21 -18.09 -6.58 4.18
CA SER A 21 -16.69 -6.96 4.30
C SER A 21 -16.39 -8.08 3.29
N ARG A 22 -15.37 -7.87 2.45
CA ARG A 22 -14.95 -8.80 1.39
C ARG A 22 -13.43 -8.79 1.27
N PRO A 23 -12.71 -9.61 2.05
CA PRO A 23 -11.25 -9.66 2.02
C PRO A 23 -10.67 -10.10 0.66
N GLU A 24 -11.47 -10.78 -0.15
CA GLU A 24 -11.09 -11.18 -1.51
C GLU A 24 -11.10 -10.05 -2.53
N ALA A 25 -11.73 -8.91 -2.22
CA ALA A 25 -11.72 -7.75 -3.11
C ALA A 25 -10.34 -7.08 -3.13
N SER A 26 -9.96 -6.56 -4.28
CA SER A 26 -8.66 -5.90 -4.46
C SER A 26 -8.51 -4.61 -3.64
N SER A 27 -9.62 -3.99 -3.29
CA SER A 27 -9.68 -2.75 -2.51
C SER A 27 -11.09 -2.45 -2.00
N THR A 28 -11.20 -1.63 -0.98
CA THR A 28 -12.49 -1.05 -0.58
C THR A 28 -13.12 -0.21 -1.71
N CYS A 29 -12.30 0.43 -2.55
CA CYS A 29 -12.79 1.18 -3.71
C CYS A 29 -13.46 0.30 -4.77
N GLU A 30 -12.99 -0.94 -4.95
CA GLU A 30 -13.69 -1.94 -5.76
C GLU A 30 -15.09 -2.21 -5.21
N LEU A 31 -15.21 -2.42 -3.90
CA LEU A 31 -16.52 -2.65 -3.26
C LEU A 31 -17.47 -1.48 -3.43
N VAL A 32 -16.98 -0.26 -3.30
CA VAL A 32 -17.76 0.96 -3.54
C VAL A 32 -18.26 1.00 -4.99
N PHE A 33 -17.39 0.67 -5.96
CA PHE A 33 -17.83 0.57 -7.37
C PHE A 33 -18.91 -0.48 -7.54
N ARG A 34 -18.71 -1.70 -7.01
CA ARG A 34 -19.67 -2.82 -7.15
C ARG A 34 -21.04 -2.46 -6.57
N ILE A 35 -21.08 -1.78 -5.42
CA ILE A 35 -22.35 -1.32 -4.82
C ILE A 35 -23.04 -0.31 -5.74
N VAL A 36 -22.34 0.70 -6.23
CA VAL A 36 -22.90 1.72 -7.13
C VAL A 36 -23.40 1.09 -8.42
N TRP A 37 -22.65 0.13 -8.96
CA TRP A 37 -23.01 -0.60 -10.18
C TRP A 37 -24.29 -1.42 -9.99
N GLN A 38 -24.39 -2.17 -8.88
CA GLN A 38 -25.58 -2.98 -8.56
C GLN A 38 -26.84 -2.13 -8.34
N LEU A 39 -26.68 -0.92 -7.82
CA LEU A 39 -27.77 0.04 -7.66
C LEU A 39 -28.20 0.70 -8.98
N GLY A 40 -27.50 0.46 -10.08
CA GLY A 40 -27.79 1.07 -11.39
C GLY A 40 -27.44 2.57 -11.45
N LEU A 41 -26.64 3.08 -10.50
CA LEU A 41 -26.36 4.52 -10.37
C LEU A 41 -25.09 4.96 -11.12
N PHE A 42 -24.32 4.02 -11.67
CA PHE A 42 -23.00 4.35 -12.25
C PHE A 42 -23.09 5.36 -13.39
N ASP A 43 -24.10 5.26 -14.25
CA ASP A 43 -24.23 6.15 -15.41
C ASP A 43 -24.47 7.61 -15.04
N GLU A 44 -25.09 7.85 -13.89
CA GLU A 44 -25.35 9.19 -13.37
C GLU A 44 -24.09 9.84 -12.76
N LEU A 45 -23.07 9.04 -12.44
CA LEU A 45 -21.87 9.52 -11.78
C LEU A 45 -20.83 10.04 -12.78
N SER A 46 -20.13 11.09 -12.36
CA SER A 46 -19.12 11.76 -13.15
C SER A 46 -17.70 11.25 -12.84
N LYS A 47 -16.72 11.87 -13.51
CA LYS A 47 -15.29 11.66 -13.20
C LYS A 47 -14.91 11.94 -11.73
N HIS A 48 -15.71 12.74 -11.00
CA HIS A 48 -15.45 13.01 -9.58
C HIS A 48 -15.64 11.78 -8.69
N PHE A 49 -16.46 10.82 -9.12
CA PHE A 49 -16.52 9.50 -8.53
C PHE A 49 -15.41 8.59 -9.09
N ALA A 50 -15.24 8.56 -10.41
CA ALA A 50 -14.35 7.61 -11.04
C ALA A 50 -12.86 7.82 -10.73
N VAL A 51 -12.40 9.07 -10.54
CA VAL A 51 -11.01 9.38 -10.20
C VAL A 51 -10.59 8.79 -8.85
N PRO A 52 -11.28 9.07 -7.72
CA PRO A 52 -10.87 8.50 -6.43
C PRO A 52 -11.03 6.98 -6.38
N VAL A 53 -12.07 6.41 -7.00
CA VAL A 53 -12.25 4.95 -7.06
C VAL A 53 -11.10 4.30 -7.82
N TYR A 54 -10.76 4.80 -9.01
CA TYR A 54 -9.59 4.31 -9.75
C TYR A 54 -8.29 4.45 -8.95
N CYS A 55 -8.10 5.61 -8.30
CA CYS A 55 -6.91 5.88 -7.50
C CYS A 55 -6.77 4.87 -6.35
N GLY A 56 -7.84 4.60 -5.59
CA GLY A 56 -7.82 3.64 -4.49
C GLY A 56 -7.55 2.21 -4.97
N MET A 57 -8.23 1.76 -6.05
CA MET A 57 -7.93 0.45 -6.64
C MET A 57 -6.47 0.34 -7.08
N MET A 58 -5.92 1.40 -7.71
CA MET A 58 -4.54 1.45 -8.18
C MET A 58 -3.55 1.39 -7.01
N THR A 59 -3.80 2.12 -5.92
CA THR A 59 -2.87 2.15 -4.77
C THR A 59 -2.86 0.84 -4.01
N ASP A 60 -4.01 0.24 -3.77
CA ASP A 60 -4.14 -1.02 -3.02
C ASP A 60 -3.59 -2.24 -3.77
N THR A 61 -3.48 -2.14 -5.08
CA THR A 61 -2.94 -3.20 -5.96
C THR A 61 -1.53 -2.91 -6.47
N GLY A 62 -0.86 -1.88 -5.94
CA GLY A 62 0.47 -1.48 -6.39
C GLY A 62 0.53 -1.18 -7.90
N GLY A 63 -0.46 -0.47 -8.42
CA GLY A 63 -0.56 -0.19 -9.85
C GLY A 63 -1.06 -1.40 -10.67
N PHE A 64 -1.88 -2.25 -10.07
CA PHE A 64 -2.42 -3.49 -10.64
C PHE A 64 -1.37 -4.57 -10.88
N THR A 65 -0.34 -4.63 -10.02
CA THR A 65 0.74 -5.63 -10.10
C THR A 65 0.54 -6.79 -9.14
N PHE A 66 -0.30 -6.63 -8.12
CA PHE A 66 -0.67 -7.70 -7.19
C PHE A 66 -2.15 -7.57 -6.81
N ASN A 67 -2.72 -8.64 -6.26
CA ASN A 67 -4.13 -8.74 -5.83
C ASN A 67 -5.14 -8.22 -6.90
N SER A 68 -4.84 -8.45 -8.18
CA SER A 68 -5.62 -7.94 -9.31
C SER A 68 -5.79 -8.97 -10.44
N ASN A 69 -5.74 -10.27 -10.09
CA ASN A 69 -5.89 -11.35 -11.08
C ASN A 69 -7.36 -11.64 -11.45
N ASP A 70 -8.32 -11.11 -10.67
CA ASP A 70 -9.74 -11.23 -11.01
C ASP A 70 -10.04 -10.38 -12.27
N PRO A 71 -10.61 -10.99 -13.35
CA PRO A 71 -11.02 -10.26 -14.54
C PRO A 71 -11.97 -9.10 -14.27
N ASP A 72 -12.79 -9.17 -13.21
CA ASP A 72 -13.71 -8.12 -12.83
C ASP A 72 -12.98 -6.83 -12.44
N VAL A 73 -11.76 -6.90 -11.90
CA VAL A 73 -10.94 -5.72 -11.61
C VAL A 73 -10.72 -4.90 -12.90
N PHE A 74 -10.34 -5.57 -13.99
CA PHE A 74 -10.10 -4.91 -15.28
C PHE A 74 -11.40 -4.47 -15.97
N PHE A 75 -12.49 -5.22 -15.78
CA PHE A 75 -13.82 -4.76 -16.19
C PHE A 75 -14.18 -3.44 -15.51
N ILE A 76 -14.01 -3.34 -14.19
CA ILE A 76 -14.27 -2.11 -13.42
C ILE A 76 -13.41 -0.97 -13.94
N ILE A 77 -12.10 -1.21 -14.14
CA ILE A 77 -11.19 -0.21 -14.72
C ILE A 77 -11.70 0.27 -16.08
N SER A 78 -12.12 -0.63 -16.95
CA SER A 78 -12.66 -0.26 -18.26
C SER A 78 -13.89 0.65 -18.13
N GLN A 79 -14.79 0.36 -17.20
CA GLN A 79 -15.96 1.20 -16.94
C GLN A 79 -15.57 2.58 -16.39
N LEU A 80 -14.65 2.64 -15.44
CA LEU A 80 -14.15 3.93 -14.90
C LEU A 80 -13.52 4.80 -16.01
N LEU A 81 -12.83 4.20 -16.97
CA LEU A 81 -12.26 4.92 -18.13
C LEU A 81 -13.32 5.53 -19.04
N THR A 82 -14.55 4.98 -19.11
CA THR A 82 -15.65 5.60 -19.87
C THR A 82 -16.01 6.99 -19.36
N LYS A 83 -15.71 7.27 -18.07
CA LYS A 83 -15.90 8.60 -17.45
C LYS A 83 -14.80 9.61 -17.83
N ARG A 84 -13.95 9.27 -18.82
CA ARG A 84 -12.87 10.12 -19.35
C ARG A 84 -11.88 10.61 -18.26
N ILE A 85 -11.53 9.75 -17.33
CA ILE A 85 -10.45 9.99 -16.37
C ILE A 85 -9.09 9.93 -17.08
N ASN A 86 -8.12 10.69 -16.59
CA ASN A 86 -6.74 10.62 -17.09
C ASN A 86 -5.92 9.73 -16.14
N LYS A 87 -5.89 8.41 -16.40
CA LYS A 87 -5.19 7.43 -15.57
C LYS A 87 -3.69 7.71 -15.45
N ASP A 88 -3.06 8.23 -16.53
CA ASP A 88 -1.63 8.51 -16.54
C ASP A 88 -1.29 9.71 -15.62
N LYS A 89 -2.19 10.71 -15.59
CA LYS A 89 -2.05 11.82 -14.65
C LYS A 89 -2.26 11.36 -13.20
N ILE A 90 -3.23 10.46 -12.94
CA ILE A 90 -3.45 9.89 -11.61
C ILE A 90 -2.20 9.13 -11.18
N TYR A 91 -1.68 8.24 -12.03
CA TYR A 91 -0.47 7.47 -11.76
C TYR A 91 0.73 8.37 -11.43
N ARG A 92 1.00 9.38 -12.26
CA ARG A 92 2.09 10.34 -12.00
C ARG A 92 1.93 11.10 -10.70
N ASN A 93 0.71 11.52 -10.36
CA ASN A 93 0.46 12.25 -9.14
C ASN A 93 0.69 11.40 -7.88
N VAL A 94 0.49 10.10 -7.97
CA VAL A 94 0.69 9.16 -6.85
C VAL A 94 2.13 8.66 -6.81
N TYR A 95 2.66 8.13 -7.92
CA TYR A 95 3.92 7.40 -7.92
C TYR A 95 5.13 8.19 -8.45
N HIS A 96 4.91 9.34 -9.09
CA HIS A 96 5.99 10.16 -9.65
C HIS A 96 5.94 11.60 -9.12
N ASN A 97 5.54 11.78 -7.88
CA ASN A 97 5.46 13.07 -7.23
C ASN A 97 6.35 13.11 -5.96
N TYR A 98 7.58 12.66 -6.11
CA TYR A 98 8.54 12.57 -5.01
C TYR A 98 9.53 13.73 -5.03
N SER A 99 9.97 14.15 -3.83
CA SER A 99 11.03 15.14 -3.69
C SER A 99 12.39 14.56 -4.13
N GLU A 100 13.31 15.45 -4.54
CA GLU A 100 14.70 15.07 -4.79
C GLU A 100 15.32 14.42 -3.54
N HIS A 101 15.04 14.97 -2.36
CA HIS A 101 15.55 14.47 -1.09
C HIS A 101 15.14 13.02 -0.83
N ARG A 102 13.86 12.69 -1.10
CA ARG A 102 13.38 11.31 -1.02
C ARG A 102 14.14 10.38 -1.96
N LEU A 103 14.31 10.76 -3.22
CA LEU A 103 15.04 9.93 -4.19
C LEU A 103 16.51 9.74 -3.79
N ARG A 104 17.16 10.77 -3.26
CA ARG A 104 18.52 10.67 -2.73
C ARG A 104 18.59 9.76 -1.49
N MET A 105 17.61 9.84 -0.60
CA MET A 105 17.50 8.95 0.55
C MET A 105 17.33 7.48 0.12
N VAL A 106 16.46 7.22 -0.85
CA VAL A 106 16.28 5.88 -1.42
C VAL A 106 17.60 5.33 -1.96
N GLY A 107 18.31 6.12 -2.79
CA GLY A 107 19.61 5.73 -3.33
C GLY A 107 20.64 5.45 -2.21
N PHE A 108 20.68 6.29 -1.17
CA PHE A 108 21.54 6.08 -0.02
C PHE A 108 21.22 4.78 0.72
N VAL A 109 19.94 4.50 0.98
CA VAL A 109 19.53 3.26 1.65
C VAL A 109 19.96 2.04 0.85
N LEU A 110 19.69 2.01 -0.43
CA LEU A 110 20.01 0.86 -1.29
C LEU A 110 21.52 0.64 -1.41
N CYS A 111 22.32 1.71 -1.45
CA CYS A 111 23.77 1.60 -1.61
C CYS A 111 24.52 1.39 -0.28
N ASN A 112 24.04 1.95 0.83
CA ASN A 112 24.83 2.07 2.06
C ASN A 112 24.22 1.38 3.28
N ARG A 113 22.91 1.08 3.26
CA ARG A 113 22.17 0.57 4.42
C ARG A 113 21.56 -0.81 4.20
N LEU A 114 21.34 -1.18 2.93
CA LEU A 114 20.74 -2.47 2.60
C LEU A 114 21.73 -3.61 2.90
N ALA A 115 21.25 -4.55 3.69
CA ALA A 115 21.90 -5.83 3.94
C ALA A 115 21.04 -6.96 3.38
N VAL A 116 21.66 -7.92 2.72
CA VAL A 116 20.98 -9.08 2.12
C VAL A 116 21.50 -10.34 2.79
N ASP A 117 20.58 -11.15 3.29
CA ASP A 117 20.83 -12.49 3.81
C ASP A 117 20.23 -13.52 2.83
N GLU A 118 21.03 -13.95 1.89
CA GLU A 118 20.61 -14.91 0.85
C GLU A 118 20.20 -16.26 1.45
N ALA A 119 20.85 -16.69 2.52
CA ALA A 119 20.57 -17.97 3.17
C ALA A 119 19.16 -17.99 3.81
N ARG A 120 18.67 -16.83 4.23
CA ARG A 120 17.32 -16.65 4.82
C ARG A 120 16.32 -16.05 3.85
N HIS A 121 16.72 -15.81 2.60
CA HIS A 121 15.87 -15.14 1.61
C HIS A 121 15.30 -13.80 2.09
N ALA A 122 16.10 -13.05 2.84
CA ALA A 122 15.67 -11.83 3.51
C ALA A 122 16.63 -10.66 3.21
N ALA A 123 16.06 -9.46 3.24
CA ALA A 123 16.85 -8.24 3.23
C ALA A 123 16.35 -7.29 4.33
N TYR A 124 17.26 -6.46 4.85
CA TYR A 124 16.88 -5.43 5.80
C TYR A 124 17.72 -4.18 5.63
N TYR A 125 17.20 -3.08 6.11
CA TYR A 125 17.94 -1.82 6.22
C TYR A 125 17.50 -1.02 7.43
N THR A 126 18.40 -0.14 7.88
CA THR A 126 18.14 0.78 9.00
C THR A 126 18.18 2.23 8.51
N LEU A 127 17.31 3.05 9.08
CA LEU A 127 17.31 4.51 8.93
C LEU A 127 17.40 5.15 10.30
N THR A 128 18.53 5.77 10.60
CA THR A 128 18.75 6.50 11.85
C THR A 128 18.17 7.91 11.76
N ARG A 129 17.97 8.58 12.90
CA ARG A 129 17.58 9.99 12.93
C ARG A 129 18.53 10.89 12.17
N ASP A 130 19.82 10.59 12.19
CA ASP A 130 20.82 11.37 11.45
C ASP A 130 20.69 11.17 9.95
N ASP A 131 20.39 9.94 9.50
CA ASP A 131 20.07 9.68 8.10
C ASP A 131 18.81 10.47 7.67
N LEU A 132 17.76 10.45 8.51
CA LEU A 132 16.52 11.17 8.26
C LEU A 132 16.74 12.69 8.17
N LYS A 133 17.53 13.26 9.10
CA LYS A 133 17.90 14.69 9.06
C LYS A 133 18.70 15.05 7.82
N LYS A 134 19.69 14.22 7.47
CA LYS A 134 20.55 14.41 6.29
C LYS A 134 19.75 14.59 5.01
N PHE A 135 18.64 13.84 4.86
CA PHE A 135 17.80 13.88 3.67
C PHE A 135 16.53 14.70 3.84
N HIS A 136 16.44 15.55 4.86
CA HIS A 136 15.25 16.38 5.11
C HIS A 136 13.94 15.58 5.06
N PHE A 137 13.95 14.43 5.72
CA PHE A 137 12.84 13.46 5.71
C PHE A 137 11.52 14.11 6.10
N VAL A 138 10.49 13.84 5.30
CA VAL A 138 9.10 14.20 5.58
C VAL A 138 8.29 12.91 5.75
N LYS A 139 7.29 12.94 6.63
CA LYS A 139 6.39 11.79 6.82
C LYS A 139 5.78 11.36 5.48
N GLY A 140 5.94 10.09 5.14
CA GLY A 140 5.57 9.53 3.84
C GLY A 140 6.78 9.21 2.93
N ASP A 141 7.94 9.82 3.13
CA ASP A 141 9.12 9.60 2.28
C ASP A 141 9.65 8.15 2.35
N ALA A 142 9.42 7.43 3.43
CA ALA A 142 9.80 6.02 3.56
C ALA A 142 8.76 5.05 2.96
N GLU A 143 7.61 5.55 2.51
CA GLU A 143 6.56 4.69 1.98
C GLU A 143 6.99 3.99 0.69
N GLY A 144 6.71 2.69 0.60
CA GLY A 144 7.11 1.86 -0.53
C GLY A 144 8.60 1.47 -0.56
N LEU A 145 9.48 2.12 0.21
CA LEU A 145 10.90 1.80 0.22
C LEU A 145 11.15 0.35 0.70
N VAL A 146 10.38 -0.13 1.66
CA VAL A 146 10.47 -1.52 2.15
C VAL A 146 10.12 -2.57 1.09
N ASN A 147 9.41 -2.21 0.03
CA ASN A 147 9.09 -3.13 -1.06
C ASN A 147 10.25 -3.29 -2.05
N MET A 148 11.17 -2.33 -2.11
CA MET A 148 12.22 -2.32 -3.15
C MET A 148 13.17 -3.52 -3.06
N PRO A 149 13.63 -3.98 -1.88
CA PRO A 149 14.48 -5.15 -1.79
C PRO A 149 13.84 -6.45 -2.31
N LEU A 150 12.51 -6.56 -2.27
CA LEU A 150 11.80 -7.73 -2.80
C LEU A 150 11.92 -7.89 -4.34
N GLN A 151 12.45 -6.88 -5.04
CA GLN A 151 12.79 -6.98 -6.46
C GLN A 151 14.10 -7.77 -6.70
N ILE A 152 14.88 -8.04 -5.65
CA ILE A 152 16.06 -8.90 -5.73
C ILE A 152 15.59 -10.35 -5.87
N LYS A 153 16.06 -11.02 -6.90
CA LYS A 153 15.69 -12.40 -7.20
C LYS A 153 15.94 -13.32 -5.99
N GLY A 154 14.91 -14.05 -5.60
CA GLY A 154 14.99 -15.06 -4.55
C GLY A 154 14.71 -14.53 -3.13
N LEU A 155 14.57 -13.22 -2.93
CA LEU A 155 14.15 -12.69 -1.62
C LEU A 155 12.65 -12.87 -1.40
N LYS A 156 12.31 -13.23 -0.16
CA LYS A 156 10.93 -13.43 0.30
C LYS A 156 10.48 -12.46 1.38
N LEU A 157 11.43 -11.88 2.12
CA LEU A 157 11.17 -10.98 3.24
C LEU A 157 12.01 -9.71 3.10
N SER A 158 11.39 -8.56 3.30
CA SER A 158 12.06 -7.26 3.44
C SER A 158 11.67 -6.59 4.74
N ILE A 159 12.67 -6.05 5.45
CA ILE A 159 12.52 -5.43 6.76
C ILE A 159 13.10 -4.02 6.73
N SER A 160 12.30 -3.05 7.14
CA SER A 160 12.73 -1.68 7.39
C SER A 160 12.73 -1.41 8.89
N LEU A 161 13.83 -0.90 9.40
CA LEU A 161 13.98 -0.44 10.79
C LEU A 161 14.25 1.06 10.76
N ARG A 162 13.31 1.87 11.20
CA ARG A 162 13.42 3.34 11.17
C ARG A 162 13.24 3.94 12.56
N GLU A 163 14.21 4.72 13.00
CA GLU A 163 14.07 5.49 14.24
C GLU A 163 12.90 6.49 14.12
N ASP A 164 12.13 6.60 15.19
CA ASP A 164 11.04 7.60 15.27
C ASP A 164 11.63 9.00 15.40
N THR A 165 11.09 9.97 14.67
CA THR A 165 11.55 11.36 14.70
C THR A 165 11.11 12.12 15.96
N ASP A 166 10.00 11.68 16.56
CA ASP A 166 9.30 12.40 17.62
C ASP A 166 9.44 11.72 19.00
N ARG A 167 9.71 10.39 19.00
CA ARG A 167 9.78 9.58 20.21
C ARG A 167 11.16 8.97 20.37
N ASP A 168 11.78 9.20 21.51
CA ASP A 168 13.07 8.59 21.85
C ASP A 168 12.91 7.08 22.07
N ASN A 169 13.97 6.33 21.77
CA ASN A 169 14.04 4.88 21.94
C ASN A 169 12.90 4.10 21.25
N THR A 170 12.34 4.68 20.21
CA THR A 170 11.26 4.06 19.42
C THR A 170 11.75 3.79 17.99
N ILE A 171 11.51 2.56 17.53
CA ILE A 171 11.84 2.11 16.17
C ILE A 171 10.56 1.65 15.50
N TRP A 172 10.27 2.22 14.34
CA TRP A 172 9.24 1.72 13.44
C TRP A 172 9.79 0.54 12.65
N VAL A 173 9.10 -0.59 12.76
CA VAL A 173 9.40 -1.80 11.99
C VAL A 173 8.36 -1.95 10.91
N SER A 174 8.78 -2.04 9.65
CA SER A 174 7.89 -2.37 8.54
C SER A 174 8.38 -3.67 7.91
N LEU A 175 7.47 -4.61 7.75
CA LEU A 175 7.71 -5.90 7.13
C LEU A 175 6.93 -5.99 5.83
N ARG A 176 7.54 -6.60 4.83
CA ARG A 176 6.86 -6.97 3.58
C ARG A 176 7.39 -8.33 3.12
N SER A 177 6.49 -9.13 2.59
CA SER A 177 6.83 -10.45 2.08
C SER A 177 6.16 -10.69 0.73
N VAL A 178 6.65 -11.69 0.04
CA VAL A 178 6.06 -12.27 -1.18
C VAL A 178 5.80 -13.75 -0.96
N ASP A 179 5.00 -14.32 -1.82
CA ASP A 179 4.56 -15.70 -1.75
C ASP A 179 3.83 -16.00 -0.40
N ASP A 180 4.05 -17.18 0.15
CA ASP A 180 3.35 -17.69 1.35
C ASP A 180 4.05 -17.31 2.67
N PHE A 181 4.96 -16.33 2.70
CA PHE A 181 5.63 -15.95 3.94
C PHE A 181 4.72 -15.03 4.79
N PRO A 182 4.27 -15.46 5.99
CA PRO A 182 3.27 -14.74 6.80
C PRO A 182 3.91 -13.61 7.62
N CYS A 183 4.35 -12.53 6.98
CA CYS A 183 5.01 -11.43 7.69
C CYS A 183 4.07 -10.66 8.65
N ASN A 184 2.76 -10.73 8.47
CA ASN A 184 1.76 -10.22 9.40
C ASN A 184 1.79 -10.95 10.75
N GLU A 185 1.85 -12.31 10.74
CA GLU A 185 1.97 -13.11 11.96
C GLU A 185 3.27 -12.78 12.71
N MET A 186 4.36 -12.60 11.96
CA MET A 186 5.64 -12.15 12.54
C MET A 186 5.52 -10.75 13.18
N ALA A 187 4.78 -9.84 12.54
CA ALA A 187 4.55 -8.50 13.08
C ALA A 187 3.72 -8.56 14.39
N GLU A 188 2.69 -9.38 14.44
CA GLU A 188 1.85 -9.57 15.63
C GLU A 188 2.63 -10.21 16.78
N GLN A 189 3.39 -11.27 16.48
CA GLN A 189 4.10 -12.04 17.50
C GLN A 189 5.26 -11.27 18.13
N PHE A 190 6.01 -10.48 17.36
CA PHE A 190 7.29 -9.92 17.81
C PHE A 190 7.34 -8.40 17.88
N TYR A 191 6.44 -7.68 17.23
CA TYR A 191 6.57 -6.23 17.04
C TYR A 191 5.33 -5.42 17.46
N ASN A 192 4.34 -6.05 18.11
CA ASN A 192 3.06 -5.42 18.47
C ASN A 192 2.39 -4.75 17.25
N GLY A 193 2.56 -5.36 16.09
CA GLY A 193 2.04 -4.89 14.82
C GLY A 193 0.90 -5.76 14.32
N GLY A 194 0.66 -5.70 13.02
CA GLY A 194 -0.34 -6.48 12.31
C GLY A 194 -0.38 -6.02 10.85
N GLY A 195 -1.38 -6.47 10.13
CA GLY A 195 -1.57 -6.15 8.73
C GLY A 195 -2.14 -7.32 7.93
N HIS A 196 -2.09 -7.20 6.64
CA HIS A 196 -2.58 -8.20 5.69
C HIS A 196 -1.59 -8.39 4.55
#